data_b50dc0491a7a244b78d05b1b67ecc051
#
_entry.id   b50dc0491a7a244b78d05b1b67ecc051
#
_cell.length_a   1.000
_cell.length_b   1.000
_cell.length_c   1.000
_cell.angle_alpha   90.00
_cell.angle_beta   90.00
_cell.angle_gamma   90.00
#
_symmetry.space_group_name_H-M   'P 1'
#
loop_
_entity.id
_entity.type
_entity.pdbx_description
1 polymer ?
#
loop_
_entity_poly.entity_id
_entity_poly.type
_entity_poly.pdbx_seq_one_letter_code
_entity_poly.pdbx_strand_id
1 'polypeptide(L)'
;IDPDIVLESDPSAFIELKYKGKESRVMYDRRVEGWITIEPFLFMAFYDDSLKIEIQVNPEFGDKINAKIQADKYAPVIGQLTTELRKDVETVWIHKGLKPFGGGNNNLLIHTDWAAKHYEKQGILEETFIHEASHTSLDSLHARSPGWRKAQKSDCKFISSYAEDNPIREDISESYLPYFAIRYRSERIRESLKDSIENAIPNRIKYFDSQNFNMHPIK
;
A
#
# COMPACT_ATOMS: atom_id res chain seq x y z
N ILE A 1 5.07 -6.07 -11.36
CA ILE A 1 5.86 -5.47 -10.26
C ILE A 1 7.21 -6.16 -10.23
N ASP A 2 8.31 -5.40 -10.28
CA ASP A 2 9.65 -5.95 -10.04
C ASP A 2 9.82 -6.18 -8.53
N PRO A 3 10.35 -7.32 -8.10
CA PRO A 3 10.60 -7.61 -6.70
C PRO A 3 11.80 -6.82 -6.17
N ASP A 4 11.89 -6.75 -4.85
CA ASP A 4 13.04 -6.20 -4.11
C ASP A 4 13.34 -4.71 -4.39
N ILE A 5 12.33 -3.92 -4.79
CA ILE A 5 12.43 -2.46 -4.83
C ILE A 5 12.44 -1.92 -3.39
N VAL A 6 11.64 -2.51 -2.51
CA VAL A 6 11.69 -2.32 -1.07
C VAL A 6 12.12 -3.63 -0.42
N LEU A 7 13.08 -3.58 0.48
CA LEU A 7 13.61 -4.74 1.19
C LEU A 7 13.09 -4.77 2.63
N GLU A 8 12.94 -5.95 3.20
CA GLU A 8 12.60 -6.12 4.63
C GLU A 8 13.54 -5.31 5.55
N SER A 9 14.80 -5.11 5.12
CA SER A 9 15.82 -4.34 5.87
C SER A 9 15.71 -2.82 5.68
N ASP A 10 14.82 -2.33 4.84
CA ASP A 10 14.63 -0.89 4.64
C ASP A 10 14.05 -0.21 5.90
N PRO A 11 14.30 1.08 6.09
CA PRO A 11 13.78 1.81 7.24
C PRO A 11 12.26 1.68 7.40
N SER A 12 11.82 1.50 8.63
CA SER A 12 10.41 1.47 9.01
C SER A 12 10.15 2.49 10.12
N ALA A 13 9.12 3.27 9.97
CA ALA A 13 8.64 4.20 11.00
C ALA A 13 7.93 3.49 12.17
N PHE A 14 7.74 2.17 12.13
CA PHE A 14 7.04 1.42 13.16
C PHE A 14 7.78 1.47 14.50
N ILE A 15 7.05 1.80 15.59
CA ILE A 15 7.59 1.84 16.96
C ILE A 15 7.13 0.65 17.78
N GLU A 16 5.81 0.51 17.93
CA GLU A 16 5.21 -0.51 18.81
C GLU A 16 3.77 -0.84 18.44
N LEU A 17 3.32 -1.98 18.95
CA LEU A 17 1.94 -2.46 18.78
C LEU A 17 1.30 -2.65 20.15
N LYS A 18 0.15 -2.01 20.41
CA LYS A 18 -0.62 -2.14 21.68
C LYS A 18 -1.95 -2.84 21.45
N TYR A 19 -2.17 -3.93 22.17
CA TYR A 19 -3.48 -4.60 22.16
C TYR A 19 -4.55 -3.72 22.85
N LYS A 20 -5.71 -3.58 22.22
CA LYS A 20 -6.81 -2.72 22.64
C LYS A 20 -8.07 -3.50 23.07
N GLY A 21 -8.04 -4.83 22.98
CA GLY A 21 -9.21 -5.65 23.28
C GLY A 21 -9.94 -6.13 22.04
N LYS A 22 -11.24 -6.39 22.20
CA LYS A 22 -12.17 -6.74 21.12
C LYS A 22 -13.39 -5.83 21.26
N GLU A 23 -13.80 -5.27 20.13
CA GLU A 23 -15.03 -4.47 20.02
C GLU A 23 -15.62 -4.68 18.64
N SER A 24 -16.92 -4.44 18.50
CA SER A 24 -17.61 -4.53 17.23
C SER A 24 -17.02 -3.58 16.19
N ARG A 25 -16.72 -4.09 15.00
CA ARG A 25 -16.25 -3.33 13.84
C ARG A 25 -16.95 -3.79 12.59
N VAL A 26 -17.10 -2.89 11.64
CA VAL A 26 -17.56 -3.20 10.29
C VAL A 26 -16.33 -3.32 9.40
N MET A 27 -16.13 -4.47 8.78
CA MET A 27 -15.00 -4.77 7.90
C MET A 27 -15.52 -5.26 6.55
N TYR A 28 -14.82 -4.94 5.47
CA TYR A 28 -15.13 -5.56 4.18
C TYR A 28 -14.38 -6.88 4.02
N ASP A 29 -15.07 -7.90 3.60
CA ASP A 29 -14.48 -9.22 3.33
C ASP A 29 -14.70 -9.61 1.86
N ARG A 30 -13.62 -9.64 1.08
CA ARG A 30 -13.67 -10.02 -0.34
C ARG A 30 -14.15 -11.45 -0.58
N ARG A 31 -14.07 -12.33 0.42
CA ARG A 31 -14.51 -13.73 0.28
C ARG A 31 -16.02 -13.83 0.14
N VAL A 32 -16.75 -12.94 0.80
CA VAL A 32 -18.21 -12.84 0.74
C VAL A 32 -18.69 -11.63 -0.07
N GLU A 33 -17.75 -10.87 -0.62
CA GLU A 33 -18.00 -9.65 -1.42
C GLU A 33 -18.92 -8.65 -0.71
N GLY A 34 -18.73 -8.51 0.61
CA GLY A 34 -19.63 -7.72 1.43
C GLY A 34 -19.04 -7.21 2.74
N TRP A 35 -19.78 -6.28 3.35
CA TRP A 35 -19.48 -5.74 4.66
C TRP A 35 -19.97 -6.71 5.74
N ILE A 36 -19.11 -7.04 6.69
CA ILE A 36 -19.41 -7.92 7.83
C ILE A 36 -19.23 -7.13 9.13
N THR A 37 -20.08 -7.41 10.11
CA THR A 37 -19.95 -6.88 11.48
C THR A 37 -19.44 -8.00 12.37
N ILE A 38 -18.25 -7.83 12.94
CA ILE A 38 -17.60 -8.82 13.79
C ILE A 38 -16.90 -8.15 14.97
N GLU A 39 -16.37 -8.93 15.90
CA GLU A 39 -15.53 -8.45 17.02
C GLU A 39 -14.06 -8.88 16.80
N PRO A 40 -13.28 -8.13 15.96
CA PRO A 40 -11.90 -8.45 15.72
C PRO A 40 -11.03 -8.26 16.95
N PHE A 41 -9.85 -8.86 16.95
CA PHE A 41 -8.78 -8.49 17.87
C PHE A 41 -8.19 -7.15 17.41
N LEU A 42 -8.24 -6.15 18.29
CA LEU A 42 -7.81 -4.79 17.98
C LEU A 42 -6.41 -4.52 18.49
N PHE A 43 -5.56 -3.99 17.64
CA PHE A 43 -4.23 -3.53 17.99
C PHE A 43 -4.04 -2.11 17.46
N MET A 44 -3.39 -1.25 18.23
CA MET A 44 -2.97 0.07 17.77
C MET A 44 -1.48 0.03 17.44
N ALA A 45 -1.15 0.24 16.19
CA ALA A 45 0.22 0.42 15.72
C ALA A 45 0.60 1.91 15.82
N PHE A 46 1.79 2.19 16.38
CA PHE A 46 2.34 3.54 16.52
C PHE A 46 3.57 3.69 15.64
N TYR A 47 3.67 4.84 15.01
CA TYR A 47 4.76 5.20 14.09
C TYR A 47 5.47 6.47 14.58
N ASP A 48 6.75 6.62 14.25
CA ASP A 48 7.60 7.71 14.75
C ASP A 48 7.27 9.09 14.16
N ASP A 49 6.51 9.13 13.06
CA ASP A 49 5.89 10.34 12.49
C ASP A 49 4.55 10.73 13.18
N SER A 50 4.27 10.15 14.35
CA SER A 50 3.07 10.37 15.16
C SER A 50 1.77 9.77 14.58
N LEU A 51 1.82 9.08 13.46
CA LEU A 51 0.67 8.36 12.91
C LEU A 51 0.32 7.15 13.80
N LYS A 52 -0.96 6.80 13.79
CA LYS A 52 -1.52 5.65 14.52
C LYS A 52 -2.51 4.95 13.62
N ILE A 53 -2.39 3.63 13.52
CA ILE A 53 -3.26 2.81 12.67
C ILE A 53 -3.89 1.71 13.53
N GLU A 54 -5.21 1.56 13.46
CA GLU A 54 -5.91 0.46 14.12
C GLU A 54 -5.84 -0.79 13.23
N ILE A 55 -5.17 -1.83 13.71
CA ILE A 55 -5.10 -3.13 13.05
C ILE A 55 -6.20 -4.02 13.63
N GLN A 56 -7.10 -4.46 12.79
CA GLN A 56 -8.28 -5.25 13.10
C GLN A 56 -8.09 -6.68 12.54
N VAL A 57 -7.79 -7.64 13.42
CA VAL A 57 -7.55 -9.03 13.03
C VAL A 57 -8.80 -9.85 13.24
N ASN A 58 -9.30 -10.48 12.17
CA ASN A 58 -10.52 -11.28 12.16
C ASN A 58 -10.46 -12.38 13.25
N PRO A 59 -11.55 -12.63 14.02
CA PRO A 59 -11.62 -13.68 15.03
C PRO A 59 -11.32 -15.09 14.54
N GLU A 60 -11.38 -15.32 13.23
CA GLU A 60 -11.04 -16.61 12.60
C GLU A 60 -9.59 -17.06 12.85
N PHE A 61 -8.69 -16.19 13.31
CA PHE A 61 -7.35 -16.58 13.75
C PHE A 61 -7.34 -17.29 15.12
N GLY A 62 -8.48 -17.33 15.82
CA GLY A 62 -8.71 -18.11 17.01
C GLY A 62 -8.53 -17.33 18.31
N ASP A 63 -7.32 -16.91 18.64
CA ASP A 63 -7.01 -16.23 19.89
C ASP A 63 -6.14 -14.99 19.71
N LYS A 64 -5.93 -14.25 20.80
CA LYS A 64 -5.10 -13.04 20.84
C LYS A 64 -3.66 -13.29 20.40
N ILE A 65 -3.08 -14.45 20.71
CA ILE A 65 -1.68 -14.76 20.40
C ILE A 65 -1.51 -14.90 18.90
N ASN A 66 -2.36 -15.70 18.26
CA ASN A 66 -2.37 -15.89 16.83
C ASN A 66 -2.72 -14.61 16.07
N ALA A 67 -3.66 -13.82 16.58
CA ALA A 67 -3.99 -12.51 16.02
C ALA A 67 -2.80 -11.55 16.12
N LYS A 68 -2.09 -11.55 17.26
CA LYS A 68 -0.89 -10.72 17.44
C LYS A 68 0.21 -11.06 16.43
N ILE A 69 0.43 -12.34 16.15
CA ILE A 69 1.40 -12.77 15.12
C ILE A 69 1.12 -12.10 13.77
N GLN A 70 -0.14 -12.00 13.39
CA GLN A 70 -0.51 -11.34 12.13
C GLN A 70 -0.28 -9.82 12.20
N ALA A 71 -0.67 -9.19 13.30
CA ALA A 71 -0.47 -7.76 13.47
C ALA A 71 1.03 -7.39 13.54
N ASP A 72 1.85 -8.18 14.26
CA ASP A 72 3.31 -8.01 14.36
C ASP A 72 3.98 -8.18 12.98
N LYS A 73 3.45 -9.02 12.12
CA LYS A 73 3.98 -9.27 10.78
C LYS A 73 3.80 -8.05 9.87
N TYR A 74 2.60 -7.48 9.84
CA TYR A 74 2.28 -6.45 8.86
C TYR A 74 2.53 -5.01 9.35
N ALA A 75 2.48 -4.74 10.66
CA ALA A 75 2.70 -3.38 11.17
C ALA A 75 4.06 -2.78 10.81
N PRO A 76 5.20 -3.52 10.88
CA PRO A 76 6.50 -3.01 10.44
C PRO A 76 6.58 -2.78 8.92
N VAL A 77 5.98 -3.64 8.10
CA VAL A 77 5.93 -3.49 6.63
C VAL A 77 5.13 -2.24 6.25
N ILE A 78 3.99 -2.01 6.90
CA ILE A 78 3.22 -0.76 6.73
C ILE A 78 4.05 0.44 7.18
N GLY A 79 4.93 0.29 8.17
CA GLY A 79 5.87 1.32 8.58
C GLY A 79 6.93 1.69 7.54
N GLN A 80 7.20 0.82 6.57
CA GLN A 80 8.10 1.09 5.45
C GLN A 80 7.44 1.97 4.35
N LEU A 81 6.12 2.07 4.35
CA LEU A 81 5.43 3.04 3.51
C LEU A 81 5.86 4.46 3.90
N THR A 82 5.94 5.34 2.92
CA THR A 82 6.18 6.76 3.22
C THR A 82 5.04 7.34 4.05
N THR A 83 5.32 8.38 4.83
CA THR A 83 4.27 9.12 5.57
C THR A 83 3.15 9.56 4.62
N GLU A 84 3.50 9.96 3.39
CA GLU A 84 2.52 10.33 2.37
C GLU A 84 1.53 9.21 2.06
N LEU A 85 1.99 7.97 1.95
CA LEU A 85 1.13 6.81 1.68
C LEU A 85 0.41 6.31 2.94
N ARG A 86 0.96 6.59 4.13
CA ARG A 86 0.44 6.08 5.41
C ARG A 86 -0.56 7.01 6.08
N LYS A 87 -0.50 8.33 5.77
CA LYS A 87 -1.24 9.38 6.48
C LYS A 87 -2.77 9.21 6.47
N ASP A 88 -3.31 8.61 5.42
CA ASP A 88 -4.75 8.40 5.25
C ASP A 88 -5.17 6.94 5.54
N VAL A 89 -4.24 6.10 5.99
CA VAL A 89 -4.55 4.74 6.45
C VAL A 89 -4.98 4.81 7.92
N GLU A 90 -6.27 4.73 8.18
CA GLU A 90 -6.83 4.73 9.54
C GLU A 90 -6.91 3.32 10.11
N THR A 91 -7.24 2.35 9.26
CA THR A 91 -7.45 0.96 9.64
C THR A 91 -6.76 -0.03 8.71
N VAL A 92 -6.44 -1.21 9.26
CA VAL A 92 -5.96 -2.37 8.49
C VAL A 92 -6.83 -3.56 8.85
N TRP A 93 -7.45 -4.18 7.85
CA TRP A 93 -8.26 -5.38 8.03
C TRP A 93 -7.47 -6.62 7.64
N ILE A 94 -7.35 -7.59 8.55
CA ILE A 94 -6.60 -8.82 8.33
C ILE A 94 -7.55 -10.02 8.41
N HIS A 95 -7.71 -10.69 7.27
CA HIS A 95 -8.47 -11.92 7.11
C HIS A 95 -7.58 -13.07 6.64
N LYS A 96 -8.02 -14.29 6.86
CA LYS A 96 -7.50 -15.46 6.13
C LYS A 96 -8.03 -15.45 4.69
N GLY A 97 -7.55 -16.39 3.88
CA GLY A 97 -8.13 -16.71 2.58
C GLY A 97 -7.33 -16.25 1.37
N LEU A 98 -7.77 -16.75 0.22
CA LEU A 98 -7.10 -16.58 -1.07
C LEU A 98 -7.78 -15.50 -1.91
N LYS A 99 -7.69 -14.25 -1.45
CA LYS A 99 -8.13 -13.06 -2.19
C LYS A 99 -7.01 -12.02 -2.18
N PRO A 100 -6.82 -11.21 -3.24
CA PRO A 100 -5.79 -10.17 -3.28
C PRO A 100 -6.04 -9.09 -2.22
N PHE A 101 -5.00 -8.31 -1.94
CA PHE A 101 -5.08 -7.14 -1.07
C PHE A 101 -6.02 -6.07 -1.65
N GLY A 102 -6.28 -5.03 -0.90
CA GLY A 102 -7.05 -3.88 -1.32
C GLY A 102 -6.68 -2.62 -0.57
N GLY A 103 -6.76 -1.49 -1.25
CA GLY A 103 -6.62 -0.15 -0.70
C GLY A 103 -7.86 0.70 -0.98
N GLY A 104 -7.98 1.82 -0.27
CA GLY A 104 -9.07 2.78 -0.38
C GLY A 104 -9.90 2.88 0.90
N ASN A 105 -10.79 3.87 0.97
CA ASN A 105 -11.66 4.12 2.14
C ASN A 105 -10.89 4.20 3.47
N ASN A 106 -9.73 4.85 3.47
CA ASN A 106 -8.84 4.97 4.64
C ASN A 106 -8.38 3.62 5.22
N ASN A 107 -8.27 2.59 4.38
CA ASN A 107 -8.03 1.23 4.80
C ASN A 107 -7.03 0.49 3.92
N LEU A 108 -6.37 -0.51 4.52
CA LEU A 108 -5.66 -1.58 3.81
C LEU A 108 -6.31 -2.92 4.17
N LEU A 109 -6.69 -3.68 3.15
CA LEU A 109 -7.30 -5.01 3.29
C LEU A 109 -6.27 -6.09 2.97
N ILE A 110 -6.07 -7.02 3.89
CA ILE A 110 -5.09 -8.10 3.82
C ILE A 110 -5.81 -9.45 3.88
N HIS A 111 -5.44 -10.35 2.96
CA HIS A 111 -5.77 -11.78 3.03
C HIS A 111 -4.48 -12.59 3.14
N THR A 112 -4.24 -13.18 4.31
CA THR A 112 -2.94 -13.76 4.68
C THR A 112 -2.51 -14.95 3.82
N ASP A 113 -3.45 -15.80 3.39
CA ASP A 113 -3.12 -16.98 2.58
C ASP A 113 -2.72 -16.58 1.14
N TRP A 114 -3.34 -15.51 0.63
CA TRP A 114 -2.94 -14.92 -0.65
C TRP A 114 -1.57 -14.26 -0.57
N ALA A 115 -1.33 -13.50 0.50
CA ALA A 115 -0.03 -12.86 0.74
C ALA A 115 1.10 -13.89 0.74
N ALA A 116 0.97 -14.95 1.55
CA ALA A 116 1.97 -16.00 1.65
C ALA A 116 2.26 -16.70 0.30
N LYS A 117 1.19 -16.95 -0.48
CA LYS A 117 1.30 -17.68 -1.75
C LYS A 117 1.81 -16.83 -2.91
N HIS A 118 1.43 -15.56 -2.99
CA HIS A 118 1.64 -14.72 -4.17
C HIS A 118 2.58 -13.53 -3.93
N TYR A 119 2.57 -12.91 -2.75
CA TYR A 119 3.36 -11.70 -2.52
C TYR A 119 4.68 -11.99 -1.84
N GLU A 120 4.66 -12.68 -0.71
CA GLU A 120 5.86 -13.03 0.07
C GLU A 120 6.77 -14.00 -0.71
N LYS A 121 6.19 -15.03 -1.31
CA LYS A 121 6.95 -16.00 -2.10
C LYS A 121 7.62 -15.39 -3.32
N GLN A 122 7.07 -14.30 -3.86
CA GLN A 122 7.60 -13.60 -5.02
C GLN A 122 8.45 -12.39 -4.66
N GLY A 123 8.59 -12.05 -3.37
CA GLY A 123 9.36 -10.88 -2.90
C GLY A 123 8.74 -9.56 -3.34
N ILE A 124 7.40 -9.45 -3.34
CA ILE A 124 6.66 -8.24 -3.76
C ILE A 124 5.64 -7.78 -2.71
N LEU A 125 5.80 -8.17 -1.46
CA LEU A 125 4.85 -7.82 -0.40
C LEU A 125 4.85 -6.31 -0.16
N GLU A 126 6.00 -5.73 -0.01
CA GLU A 126 6.24 -4.31 0.27
C GLU A 126 5.75 -3.44 -0.90
N GLU A 127 6.04 -3.86 -2.13
CA GLU A 127 5.59 -3.19 -3.36
C GLU A 127 4.07 -3.23 -3.50
N THR A 128 3.46 -4.34 -3.10
CA THR A 128 1.99 -4.45 -3.09
C THR A 128 1.39 -3.47 -2.08
N PHE A 129 1.99 -3.30 -0.91
CA PHE A 129 1.53 -2.29 0.04
C PHE A 129 1.67 -0.86 -0.50
N ILE A 130 2.74 -0.55 -1.25
CA ILE A 130 2.87 0.75 -1.94
C ILE A 130 1.70 0.96 -2.91
N HIS A 131 1.36 -0.04 -3.70
CA HIS A 131 0.23 0.02 -4.64
C HIS A 131 -1.10 0.28 -3.92
N GLU A 132 -1.44 -0.53 -2.92
CA GLU A 132 -2.71 -0.42 -2.19
C GLU A 132 -2.82 0.87 -1.35
N ALA A 133 -1.71 1.30 -0.74
CA ALA A 133 -1.68 2.56 -0.01
C ALA A 133 -1.77 3.78 -0.94
N SER A 134 -1.31 3.67 -2.19
CA SER A 134 -1.52 4.71 -3.20
C SER A 134 -3.01 4.91 -3.49
N HIS A 135 -3.79 3.84 -3.58
CA HIS A 135 -5.26 3.94 -3.67
C HIS A 135 -5.86 4.66 -2.46
N THR A 136 -5.35 4.35 -1.27
CA THR A 136 -5.88 4.92 -0.02
C THR A 136 -5.57 6.40 0.10
N SER A 137 -4.34 6.83 -0.21
CA SER A 137 -3.84 8.16 0.14
C SER A 137 -3.68 9.11 -1.05
N LEU A 138 -3.63 8.60 -2.29
CA LEU A 138 -3.38 9.47 -3.45
C LEU A 138 -4.58 9.62 -4.38
N ASP A 139 -5.41 8.60 -4.55
CA ASP A 139 -6.47 8.62 -5.57
C ASP A 139 -7.46 9.76 -5.37
N SER A 140 -7.91 10.00 -4.14
CA SER A 140 -8.93 11.02 -3.84
C SER A 140 -8.48 12.43 -4.21
N LEU A 141 -7.19 12.73 -4.03
CA LEU A 141 -6.61 14.05 -4.28
C LEU A 141 -6.08 14.20 -5.72
N HIS A 142 -5.55 13.13 -6.30
CA HIS A 142 -4.75 13.22 -7.52
C HIS A 142 -5.44 12.66 -8.75
N ALA A 143 -6.15 11.52 -8.68
CA ALA A 143 -6.63 10.79 -9.86
C ALA A 143 -7.48 11.63 -10.82
N ARG A 144 -8.26 12.57 -10.29
CA ARG A 144 -9.11 13.48 -11.06
C ARG A 144 -8.59 14.91 -11.13
N SER A 145 -7.41 15.20 -10.56
CA SER A 145 -6.85 16.54 -10.57
C SER A 145 -6.50 17.00 -12.00
N PRO A 146 -6.66 18.28 -12.32
CA PRO A 146 -6.28 18.81 -13.63
C PRO A 146 -4.79 18.58 -13.95
N GLY A 147 -3.91 18.65 -12.93
CA GLY A 147 -2.47 18.43 -13.08
C GLY A 147 -2.16 17.00 -13.51
N TRP A 148 -2.71 16.01 -12.80
CA TRP A 148 -2.55 14.60 -13.15
C TRP A 148 -3.10 14.28 -14.54
N ARG A 149 -4.33 14.73 -14.84
CA ARG A 149 -4.97 14.49 -16.13
C ARG A 149 -4.20 15.12 -17.29
N LYS A 150 -3.57 16.28 -17.05
CA LYS A 150 -2.68 16.92 -18.04
C LYS A 150 -1.41 16.07 -18.24
N ALA A 151 -0.77 15.61 -17.17
CA ALA A 151 0.42 14.76 -17.25
C ALA A 151 0.12 13.45 -17.99
N GLN A 152 -0.98 12.77 -17.63
CA GLN A 152 -1.46 11.55 -18.28
C GLN A 152 -1.65 11.74 -19.79
N LYS A 153 -2.33 12.82 -20.18
CA LYS A 153 -2.55 13.14 -21.60
C LYS A 153 -1.25 13.48 -22.34
N SER A 154 -0.31 14.13 -21.67
CA SER A 154 0.97 14.52 -22.28
C SER A 154 1.92 13.35 -22.50
N ASP A 155 1.83 12.31 -21.68
CA ASP A 155 2.63 11.08 -21.86
C ASP A 155 2.14 10.23 -23.02
N CYS A 156 0.86 10.28 -23.38
CA CYS A 156 0.22 9.49 -24.44
C CYS A 156 0.42 7.97 -24.30
N LYS A 157 0.91 7.49 -23.16
CA LYS A 157 1.19 6.08 -22.84
C LYS A 157 0.80 5.80 -21.40
N PHE A 158 0.74 4.52 -21.06
CA PHE A 158 0.56 4.04 -19.70
C PHE A 158 1.70 3.12 -19.30
N ILE A 159 1.96 3.01 -18.01
CA ILE A 159 3.01 2.15 -17.49
C ILE A 159 2.65 0.65 -17.60
N SER A 160 1.35 0.37 -17.62
CA SER A 160 0.80 -0.99 -17.77
C SER A 160 -0.51 -0.95 -18.55
N SER A 161 -0.91 -2.09 -19.11
CA SER A 161 -2.23 -2.25 -19.73
C SER A 161 -3.36 -2.09 -18.71
N TYR A 162 -3.13 -2.48 -17.45
CA TYR A 162 -4.11 -2.32 -16.38
C TYR A 162 -4.40 -0.85 -16.07
N ALA A 163 -3.36 -0.01 -16.04
CA ALA A 163 -3.52 1.45 -15.93
C ALA A 163 -4.22 2.05 -17.16
N GLU A 164 -3.94 1.53 -18.37
CA GLU A 164 -4.59 1.97 -19.61
C GLU A 164 -6.08 1.64 -19.62
N ASP A 165 -6.44 0.42 -19.24
CA ASP A 165 -7.83 -0.04 -19.15
C ASP A 165 -8.63 0.67 -18.05
N ASN A 166 -7.95 1.13 -16.98
CA ASN A 166 -8.55 1.76 -15.81
C ASN A 166 -7.92 3.13 -15.46
N PRO A 167 -7.90 4.11 -16.38
CA PRO A 167 -7.05 5.30 -16.29
C PRO A 167 -7.41 6.30 -15.19
N ILE A 168 -8.54 6.14 -14.53
CA ILE A 168 -8.96 6.98 -13.40
C ILE A 168 -8.75 6.28 -12.06
N ARG A 169 -8.81 4.95 -12.09
CA ARG A 169 -8.76 4.14 -10.87
C ARG A 169 -7.37 3.62 -10.58
N GLU A 170 -6.62 3.18 -11.61
CA GLU A 170 -5.39 2.41 -11.41
C GLU A 170 -4.11 3.18 -11.80
N ASP A 171 -4.23 4.22 -12.62
CA ASP A 171 -3.04 4.88 -13.19
C ASP A 171 -2.13 5.55 -12.16
N ILE A 172 -2.68 6.05 -11.04
CA ILE A 172 -1.87 6.60 -9.94
C ILE A 172 -1.08 5.50 -9.24
N SER A 173 -1.75 4.46 -8.78
CA SER A 173 -1.14 3.36 -8.04
C SER A 173 -0.14 2.57 -8.88
N GLU A 174 -0.46 2.31 -10.15
CA GLU A 174 0.45 1.69 -11.11
C GLU A 174 1.67 2.56 -11.44
N SER A 175 1.53 3.89 -11.45
CA SER A 175 2.61 4.82 -11.75
C SER A 175 3.47 5.19 -10.53
N TYR A 176 2.92 5.11 -9.31
CA TYR A 176 3.64 5.56 -8.12
C TYR A 176 4.83 4.66 -7.76
N LEU A 177 4.66 3.34 -7.82
CA LEU A 177 5.77 2.42 -7.54
C LEU A 177 6.95 2.59 -8.54
N PRO A 178 6.75 2.67 -9.87
CA PRO A 178 7.81 3.03 -10.81
C PRO A 178 8.46 4.39 -10.53
N TYR A 179 7.66 5.40 -10.19
CA TYR A 179 8.19 6.70 -9.74
C TYR A 179 9.09 6.57 -8.51
N PHE A 180 8.61 5.85 -7.48
CA PHE A 180 9.36 5.57 -6.26
C PHE A 180 10.68 4.85 -6.57
N ALA A 181 10.64 3.83 -7.42
CA ALA A 181 11.83 3.08 -7.83
C ALA A 181 12.87 3.99 -8.50
N ILE A 182 12.48 4.83 -9.45
CA ILE A 182 13.40 5.74 -10.14
C ILE A 182 14.01 6.77 -9.19
N ARG A 183 13.21 7.37 -8.30
CA ARG A 183 13.65 8.49 -7.46
C ARG A 183 14.39 8.07 -6.19
N TYR A 184 14.06 6.92 -5.62
CA TYR A 184 14.50 6.54 -4.28
C TYR A 184 15.18 5.18 -4.21
N ARG A 185 15.12 4.38 -5.28
CA ARG A 185 15.70 3.01 -5.34
C ARG A 185 16.27 2.69 -6.71
N SER A 186 16.80 3.70 -7.41
CA SER A 186 17.28 3.54 -8.79
C SER A 186 18.42 2.53 -8.91
N GLU A 187 19.16 2.31 -7.84
CA GLU A 187 20.23 1.30 -7.76
C GLU A 187 19.71 -0.15 -7.71
N ARG A 188 18.41 -0.34 -7.44
CA ARG A 188 17.77 -1.66 -7.32
C ARG A 188 17.04 -2.09 -8.59
N ILE A 189 16.95 -1.23 -9.57
CA ILE A 189 16.30 -1.53 -10.84
C ILE A 189 17.28 -1.47 -11.99
N ARG A 190 17.02 -2.31 -13.01
CA ARG A 190 17.89 -2.36 -14.22
C ARG A 190 17.76 -1.06 -15.02
N GLU A 191 18.84 -0.66 -15.69
CA GLU A 191 18.87 0.54 -16.52
C GLU A 191 17.78 0.50 -17.62
N SER A 192 17.58 -0.67 -18.25
CA SER A 192 16.54 -0.86 -19.27
C SER A 192 15.11 -0.63 -18.71
N LEU A 193 14.88 -0.90 -17.42
CA LEU A 193 13.60 -0.62 -16.77
C LEU A 193 13.46 0.87 -16.51
N LYS A 194 14.52 1.55 -16.05
CA LYS A 194 14.52 3.01 -15.89
C LYS A 194 14.15 3.71 -17.19
N ASP A 195 14.84 3.34 -18.27
CA ASP A 195 14.57 3.88 -19.61
C ASP A 195 13.11 3.65 -20.03
N SER A 196 12.58 2.45 -19.75
CA SER A 196 11.19 2.12 -20.06
C SER A 196 10.20 3.00 -19.29
N ILE A 197 10.43 3.19 -18.00
CA ILE A 197 9.57 4.01 -17.14
C ILE A 197 9.65 5.49 -17.56
N GLU A 198 10.85 6.02 -17.73
CA GLU A 198 11.08 7.42 -18.14
C GLU A 198 10.54 7.74 -19.52
N ASN A 199 10.52 6.76 -20.42
CA ASN A 199 9.91 6.91 -21.75
C ASN A 199 8.38 6.74 -21.73
N ALA A 200 7.82 6.00 -20.78
CA ALA A 200 6.39 5.77 -20.71
C ALA A 200 5.64 6.90 -20.00
N ILE A 201 6.15 7.38 -18.86
CA ILE A 201 5.42 8.28 -17.97
C ILE A 201 6.22 9.53 -17.52
N PRO A 202 6.98 10.22 -18.39
CA PRO A 202 7.87 11.31 -17.99
C PRO A 202 7.13 12.51 -17.36
N ASN A 203 5.91 12.80 -17.80
CA ASN A 203 5.12 13.91 -17.25
C ASN A 203 4.43 13.54 -15.93
N ARG A 204 4.04 12.26 -15.76
CA ARG A 204 3.55 11.78 -14.46
C ARG A 204 4.65 11.78 -13.39
N ILE A 205 5.89 11.42 -13.76
CA ILE A 205 7.07 11.53 -12.87
C ILE A 205 7.25 12.99 -12.43
N LYS A 206 7.25 13.95 -13.36
CA LYS A 206 7.33 15.39 -13.04
C LYS A 206 6.15 15.87 -12.18
N TYR A 207 4.97 15.31 -12.39
CA TYR A 207 3.82 15.62 -11.56
C TYR A 207 4.06 15.18 -10.11
N PHE A 208 4.49 13.95 -9.88
CA PHE A 208 4.82 13.46 -8.53
C PHE A 208 5.96 14.28 -7.90
N ASP A 209 7.02 14.59 -8.64
CA ASP A 209 8.13 15.46 -8.17
C ASP A 209 7.62 16.83 -7.65
N SER A 210 6.53 17.35 -8.24
CA SER A 210 5.96 18.64 -7.87
C SER A 210 5.06 18.63 -6.63
N GLN A 211 4.72 17.44 -6.09
CA GLN A 211 3.77 17.32 -4.98
C GLN A 211 4.40 17.54 -3.59
N ASN A 212 5.74 17.52 -3.48
CA ASN A 212 6.45 17.63 -2.20
C ASN A 212 6.00 16.58 -1.17
N PHE A 213 5.86 15.34 -1.59
CA PHE A 213 5.45 14.23 -0.73
C PHE A 213 6.37 14.06 0.48
N ASN A 214 5.79 13.74 1.64
CA ASN A 214 6.56 13.38 2.81
C ASN A 214 7.08 11.95 2.67
N MET A 215 8.37 11.82 2.35
CA MET A 215 9.02 10.54 2.04
C MET A 215 9.62 9.84 3.26
N HIS A 216 9.43 10.32 4.49
CA HIS A 216 9.86 9.61 5.69
C HIS A 216 9.18 8.21 5.76
N PRO A 217 9.87 7.12 6.12
CA PRO A 217 11.24 7.00 6.63
C PRO A 217 12.32 6.78 5.55
N ILE A 218 11.97 6.90 4.28
CA ILE A 218 12.87 6.62 3.16
C ILE A 218 13.94 7.70 2.99
N LYS A 219 13.57 8.93 3.28
CA LYS A 219 14.42 10.12 3.17
C LYS A 219 14.16 11.07 4.32
#